data_7fc0d6cce4c07e03e6acea0df3b01bf2
#
_entry.id   7fc0d6cce4c07e03e6acea0df3b01bf2
#
_cell.length_a   1.000
_cell.length_b   1.000
_cell.length_c   1.000
_cell.angle_alpha   90.00
_cell.angle_beta   90.00
_cell.angle_gamma   90.00
#
_symmetry.space_group_name_H-M   'P 1'
#
loop_
_entity.id
_entity.type
_entity.pdbx_description
1 polymer ?
#
loop_
_entity_poly.entity_id
_entity_poly.type
_entity_poly.pdbx_seq_one_letter_code
_entity_poly.pdbx_strand_id
1 'polypeptide(L)' 'RSSQVPDIVMTAFKASAYASYRIDDIHVIQKAEGLSYEFELEQGDRDITILFNEEGILVSPTH' A
#
# COMPACT_ATOMS: atom_id res chain seq x y z
N ARG A 1 6.55 -7.73 -6.58
CA ARG A 1 6.24 -7.43 -7.95
C ARG A 1 4.84 -6.83 -8.12
N SER A 2 4.77 -5.74 -8.84
CA SER A 2 3.53 -4.97 -8.91
C SER A 2 2.45 -5.62 -9.78
N SER A 3 2.78 -6.67 -10.53
CA SER A 3 1.80 -7.28 -11.43
C SER A 3 0.62 -7.90 -10.69
N GLN A 4 0.76 -8.14 -9.38
CA GLN A 4 -0.34 -8.68 -8.59
C GLN A 4 -1.15 -7.60 -7.89
N VAL A 5 -0.75 -6.35 -8.04
CA VAL A 5 -1.42 -5.24 -7.37
C VAL A 5 -2.37 -4.60 -8.37
N PRO A 6 -3.67 -4.53 -8.05
CA PRO A 6 -4.62 -3.92 -8.97
C PRO A 6 -4.29 -2.46 -9.26
N ASP A 7 -4.64 -2.00 -10.45
CA ASP A 7 -4.39 -0.62 -10.83
C ASP A 7 -5.04 0.36 -9.87
N ILE A 8 -6.22 0.02 -9.34
CA ILE A 8 -6.92 0.93 -8.43
C ILE A 8 -6.09 1.15 -7.16
N VAL A 9 -5.38 0.13 -6.69
CA VAL A 9 -4.53 0.25 -5.51
C VAL A 9 -3.30 1.08 -5.82
N MET A 10 -2.66 0.84 -6.97
CA MET A 10 -1.50 1.65 -7.35
C MET A 10 -1.87 3.10 -7.58
N THR A 11 -3.03 3.35 -8.18
CA THR A 11 -3.52 4.72 -8.37
C THR A 11 -3.74 5.39 -7.03
N ALA A 12 -4.32 4.64 -6.07
CA ALA A 12 -4.55 5.18 -4.74
C ALA A 12 -3.23 5.53 -4.04
N PHE A 13 -2.22 4.68 -4.20
CA PHE A 13 -0.92 4.97 -3.62
C PHE A 13 -0.35 6.26 -4.21
N LYS A 14 -0.41 6.41 -5.53
CA LYS A 14 0.16 7.59 -6.20
C LYS A 14 -0.58 8.87 -5.82
N ALA A 15 -1.83 8.76 -5.41
CA ALA A 15 -2.61 9.91 -4.98
C ALA A 15 -2.52 10.16 -3.48
N SER A 16 -1.83 9.32 -2.74
CA SER A 16 -1.79 9.41 -1.28
C SER A 16 -0.70 10.36 -0.83
N ALA A 17 -0.71 10.64 0.47
CA ALA A 17 0.34 11.44 1.09
C ALA A 17 1.70 10.74 1.06
N TYR A 18 1.73 9.46 0.71
CA TYR A 18 2.95 8.66 0.72
C TYR A 18 3.53 8.47 -0.67
N ALA A 19 3.02 9.20 -1.66
CA ALA A 19 3.43 8.99 -3.05
C ALA A 19 4.91 9.22 -3.30
N SER A 20 5.55 10.04 -2.47
CA SER A 20 6.97 10.35 -2.62
C SER A 20 7.88 9.29 -2.01
N TYR A 21 7.32 8.36 -1.25
CA TYR A 21 8.12 7.30 -0.67
C TYR A 21 8.47 6.26 -1.72
N ARG A 22 9.64 5.63 -1.56
CA ARG A 22 10.03 4.52 -2.42
C ARG A 22 9.37 3.25 -1.91
N ILE A 23 8.82 2.47 -2.82
CA ILE A 23 8.22 1.19 -2.47
C ILE A 23 9.33 0.14 -2.40
N ASP A 24 9.56 -0.42 -1.21
CA ASP A 24 10.51 -1.49 -1.04
C ASP A 24 9.89 -2.84 -1.36
N ASP A 25 8.65 -3.04 -0.93
CA ASP A 25 7.99 -4.32 -1.16
C ASP A 25 6.49 -4.13 -0.99
N ILE A 26 5.72 -5.03 -1.57
CA ILE A 26 4.28 -5.06 -1.43
C ILE A 26 3.88 -6.51 -1.14
N HIS A 27 3.16 -6.69 -0.04
CA HIS A 27 2.66 -8.01 0.36
C HIS A 27 1.16 -8.07 0.19
N VAL A 28 0.67 -9.13 -0.40
CA VAL A 28 -0.76 -9.36 -0.55
C VAL A 28 -1.20 -10.20 0.64
N ILE A 29 -2.17 -9.70 1.40
CA ILE A 29 -2.63 -10.35 2.62
C ILE A 29 -4.08 -10.76 2.44
N GLN A 30 -4.36 -12.04 2.64
CA GLN A 30 -5.72 -12.57 2.56
C GLN A 30 -6.37 -12.38 3.92
N LYS A 31 -7.53 -11.74 3.93
CA LYS A 31 -8.30 -11.52 5.15
C LYS A 31 -9.71 -12.01 4.94
N ALA A 32 -10.48 -12.13 6.05
CA ALA A 32 -11.85 -12.59 5.97
C ALA A 32 -12.70 -11.67 5.08
N GLU A 33 -12.43 -10.37 5.12
CA GLU A 33 -13.20 -9.39 4.36
C GLU A 33 -12.67 -9.17 2.94
N GLY A 34 -11.57 -9.85 2.56
CA GLY A 34 -11.00 -9.70 1.23
C GLY A 34 -9.50 -9.52 1.28
N LEU A 35 -8.94 -9.07 0.18
CA LEU A 35 -7.49 -8.90 0.06
C LEU A 35 -7.07 -7.52 0.57
N SER A 36 -5.91 -7.47 1.16
CA SER A 36 -5.26 -6.22 1.53
C SER A 36 -3.85 -6.20 0.95
N TYR A 37 -3.33 -5.01 0.74
CA TYR A 37 -2.03 -4.81 0.12
C TYR A 37 -1.18 -3.97 1.04
N GLU A 38 -0.14 -4.60 1.59
CA GLU A 38 0.75 -3.98 2.56
C GLU A 38 1.96 -3.43 1.81
N PHE A 39 2.13 -2.12 1.84
CA PHE A 39 3.25 -1.46 1.18
C PHE A 39 4.32 -1.14 2.21
N GLU A 40 5.51 -1.66 2.00
CA GLU A 40 6.67 -1.30 2.79
C GLU A 40 7.38 -0.18 2.06
N LEU A 41 7.44 0.98 2.69
CA LEU A 41 7.91 2.20 2.06
C LEU A 41 9.12 2.75 2.77
N GLU A 42 9.95 3.45 2.02
CA GLU A 42 11.18 4.03 2.55
C GLU A 42 11.37 5.44 2.01
N GLN A 43 11.82 6.33 2.89
CA GLN A 43 12.21 7.67 2.49
C GLN A 43 13.34 8.13 3.41
N GLY A 44 14.56 8.20 2.87
CA GLY A 44 15.73 8.49 3.68
C GLY A 44 15.91 7.44 4.77
N ASP A 45 15.93 7.88 6.02
CA ASP A 45 16.06 6.97 7.17
C ASP A 45 14.74 6.43 7.66
N ARG A 46 13.65 6.81 7.03
CA ARG A 46 12.32 6.47 7.52
C ARG A 46 11.77 5.28 6.77
N ASP A 47 11.31 4.30 7.52
CA ASP A 47 10.61 3.15 6.98
C ASP A 47 9.22 3.15 7.58
N ILE A 48 8.22 3.03 6.72
CA ILE A 48 6.84 2.94 7.19
C ILE A 48 6.13 1.84 6.42
N THR A 49 5.04 1.39 6.99
CA THR A 49 4.20 0.37 6.36
C THR A 49 2.79 0.92 6.31
N ILE A 50 2.18 0.87 5.14
CA ILE A 50 0.78 1.28 4.98
C ILE A 50 0.02 0.14 4.35
N LEU A 51 -1.30 0.16 4.52
CA LEU A 51 -2.16 -0.92 4.08
C LEU A 51 -3.34 -0.36 3.31
N PHE A 52 -3.57 -0.89 2.12
CA PHE A 52 -4.74 -0.58 1.31
C PHE A 52 -5.62 -1.82 1.24
N ASN A 53 -6.94 -1.63 1.17
CA ASN A 53 -7.80 -2.74 0.82
C ASN A 53 -7.89 -2.86 -0.71
N GLU A 54 -8.63 -3.84 -1.19
CA GLU A 54 -8.65 -4.10 -2.63
C GLU A 54 -9.44 -3.05 -3.42
N GLU A 55 -10.13 -2.15 -2.72
CA GLU A 55 -10.80 -1.03 -3.36
C GLU A 55 -9.94 0.21 -3.41
N GLY A 56 -8.70 0.11 -2.92
CA GLY A 56 -7.79 1.24 -2.94
C GLY A 56 -7.99 2.21 -1.79
N ILE A 57 -8.64 1.76 -0.73
CA ILE A 57 -8.85 2.61 0.45
C ILE A 57 -7.74 2.35 1.45
N LEU A 58 -7.10 3.43 1.92
CA LEU A 58 -6.04 3.33 2.92
C LEU A 58 -6.67 2.98 4.26
N VAL A 59 -6.31 1.82 4.80
CA VAL A 59 -6.90 1.36 6.05
C VAL A 59 -5.90 1.39 7.20
N SER A 60 -4.61 1.55 6.90
CA SER A 60 -3.56 1.66 7.91
C SER A 60 -2.39 2.40 7.31
N PRO A 61 -1.78 3.34 8.02
CA PRO A 61 -2.13 3.76 9.37
C PRO A 61 -3.44 4.55 9.38
N THR A 62 -4.14 4.47 10.48
CA THR A 62 -5.37 5.23 10.66
C THR A 62 -5.12 6.41 11.58
N HIS A 63 -5.73 7.53 11.23
CA HIS A 63 -5.58 8.76 12.03
C HIS A 63 -6.92 9.40 12.28
#